data_15a29e58dc6e30a11aa94dd002e64224
#
_entry.id   15a29e58dc6e30a11aa94dd002e64224
#
_cell.length_a   1.000
_cell.length_b   1.000
_cell.length_c   1.000
_cell.angle_alpha   90.00
_cell.angle_beta   90.00
_cell.angle_gamma   90.00
#
_symmetry.space_group_name_H-M   'P 1'
#
loop_
_entity.id
_entity.type
_entity.pdbx_description
1 polymer ?
#
loop_
_entity_poly.entity_id
_entity_poly.type
_entity_poly.pdbx_seq_one_letter_code
_entity_poly.pdbx_strand_id
1 'polypeptide(L)'
;KMMIDGTVEVTGTVKVDNTDKLETYKEIASKAYDAGNTDEAYQYYLKVLEIDSKDWQAIFYKGMCQGWKSTLAKPRVDEAIVGYQQACEFVPSEILDKVKPLFVGELVGLISAWFDKVQQRYYDVQDWYSSNIDIFWDYLGVAEKVIRYLDLFKSIVLNSESTGLMKKYGELYCNACY
;
A
#
# COMPACT_ATOMS: atom_id res chain seq x y z
N LYS A 1 30.82 -1.09 63.72
CA LYS A 1 29.75 -0.65 62.84
C LYS A 1 30.32 -0.57 61.42
N MET A 2 30.22 -1.67 60.66
CA MET A 2 30.62 -1.75 59.27
C MET A 2 29.41 -1.28 58.45
N MET A 3 29.57 -0.21 57.67
CA MET A 3 28.67 0.13 56.59
C MET A 3 29.15 -0.59 55.34
N ILE A 4 28.30 -1.48 54.79
CA ILE A 4 28.50 -2.09 53.49
C ILE A 4 27.74 -1.21 52.52
N ASP A 5 28.47 -0.40 51.78
CA ASP A 5 27.94 0.36 50.64
C ASP A 5 27.90 -0.62 49.47
N GLY A 6 26.69 -1.13 49.20
CA GLY A 6 26.46 -2.08 48.13
C GLY A 6 25.89 -1.39 46.88
N THR A 7 26.71 -0.62 46.17
CA THR A 7 26.39 -0.22 44.81
C THR A 7 26.57 -1.41 43.90
N VAL A 8 25.47 -2.03 43.49
CA VAL A 8 25.46 -3.02 42.41
C VAL A 8 25.50 -2.26 41.08
N GLU A 9 26.69 -2.19 40.48
CA GLU A 9 26.79 -1.77 39.08
C GLU A 9 26.20 -2.87 38.18
N VAL A 10 25.01 -2.63 37.66
CA VAL A 10 24.41 -3.47 36.62
C VAL A 10 25.05 -3.09 35.27
N THR A 11 26.20 -3.67 34.96
CA THR A 11 26.84 -3.62 33.64
C THR A 11 26.27 -4.73 32.77
N GLY A 12 25.00 -4.60 32.38
CA GLY A 12 24.34 -5.50 31.43
C GLY A 12 23.51 -4.68 30.47
N THR A 13 23.83 -4.77 29.20
CA THR A 13 22.91 -4.31 28.14
C THR A 13 21.70 -5.23 28.21
N VAL A 14 20.60 -4.74 28.79
CA VAL A 14 19.31 -5.45 28.73
C VAL A 14 18.89 -5.41 27.28
N LYS A 15 19.06 -6.49 26.53
CA LYS A 15 18.38 -6.69 25.26
C LYS A 15 16.89 -6.82 25.58
N VAL A 16 16.15 -5.74 25.39
CA VAL A 16 14.69 -5.82 25.44
C VAL A 16 14.27 -6.68 24.25
N ASP A 17 13.75 -7.87 24.53
CA ASP A 17 13.15 -8.71 23.51
C ASP A 17 11.84 -8.04 23.09
N ASN A 18 11.85 -7.44 21.89
CA ASN A 18 10.70 -6.74 21.32
C ASN A 18 9.84 -7.66 20.44
N THR A 19 10.14 -8.97 20.40
CA THR A 19 9.43 -9.92 19.51
C THR A 19 7.94 -9.94 19.80
N ASP A 20 7.53 -10.03 21.06
CA ASP A 20 6.10 -10.05 21.43
C ASP A 20 5.39 -8.74 21.05
N LYS A 21 6.09 -7.60 21.14
CA LYS A 21 5.55 -6.31 20.74
C LYS A 21 5.42 -6.21 19.22
N LEU A 22 6.40 -6.72 18.49
CA LEU A 22 6.41 -6.73 17.04
C LEU A 22 5.19 -7.49 16.51
N GLU A 23 4.97 -8.72 16.99
CA GLU A 23 3.82 -9.54 16.57
C GLU A 23 2.49 -8.88 16.97
N THR A 24 2.40 -8.33 18.18
CA THR A 24 1.20 -7.59 18.62
C THR A 24 0.91 -6.40 17.70
N TYR A 25 1.91 -5.61 17.33
CA TYR A 25 1.71 -4.45 16.45
C TYR A 25 1.31 -4.87 15.03
N LYS A 26 1.89 -5.94 14.50
CA LYS A 26 1.49 -6.52 13.21
C LYS A 26 0.03 -6.96 13.22
N GLU A 27 -0.39 -7.66 14.26
CA GLU A 27 -1.76 -8.15 14.38
C GLU A 27 -2.76 -7.00 14.46
N ILE A 28 -2.48 -5.96 15.26
CA ILE A 28 -3.35 -4.78 15.36
C ILE A 28 -3.38 -4.05 14.02
N ALA A 29 -2.23 -3.85 13.37
CA ALA A 29 -2.14 -3.18 12.09
C ALA A 29 -2.96 -3.88 11.01
N SER A 30 -2.84 -5.21 10.90
CA SER A 30 -3.59 -6.01 9.94
C SER A 30 -5.09 -5.93 10.19
N LYS A 31 -5.54 -6.13 11.44
CA LYS A 31 -6.96 -6.02 11.81
C LYS A 31 -7.54 -4.63 11.51
N ALA A 32 -6.79 -3.57 11.80
CA ALA A 32 -7.20 -2.21 11.50
C ALA A 32 -7.30 -1.97 9.98
N TYR A 33 -6.33 -2.50 9.20
CA TYR A 33 -6.35 -2.42 7.74
C TYR A 33 -7.55 -3.15 7.14
N ASP A 34 -7.81 -4.39 7.57
CA ASP A 34 -8.93 -5.20 7.10
C ASP A 34 -10.30 -4.58 7.46
N ALA A 35 -10.37 -3.85 8.58
CA ALA A 35 -11.54 -3.07 8.99
C ALA A 35 -11.69 -1.73 8.23
N GLY A 36 -10.75 -1.38 7.33
CA GLY A 36 -10.75 -0.10 6.61
C GLY A 36 -10.27 1.10 7.46
N ASN A 37 -9.79 0.86 8.69
CA ASN A 37 -9.24 1.92 9.55
C ASN A 37 -7.77 2.20 9.17
N THR A 38 -7.60 2.86 8.01
CA THR A 38 -6.28 3.09 7.42
C THR A 38 -5.38 4.01 8.24
N ASP A 39 -5.95 4.90 9.08
CA ASP A 39 -5.17 5.78 9.96
C ASP A 39 -4.53 4.99 11.10
N GLU A 40 -5.29 4.16 11.77
CA GLU A 40 -4.81 3.31 12.85
C GLU A 40 -3.80 2.27 12.31
N ALA A 41 -4.14 1.59 11.21
CA ALA A 41 -3.26 0.64 10.54
C ALA A 41 -1.89 1.29 10.23
N TYR A 42 -1.90 2.48 9.65
CA TYR A 42 -0.68 3.23 9.34
C TYR A 42 0.19 3.47 10.57
N GLN A 43 -0.42 3.89 11.70
CA GLN A 43 0.32 4.15 12.94
C GLN A 43 0.96 2.88 13.51
N TYR A 44 0.26 1.75 13.44
CA TYR A 44 0.82 0.48 13.91
C TYR A 44 1.87 -0.08 12.96
N TYR A 45 1.74 0.08 11.64
CA TYR A 45 2.82 -0.28 10.71
C TYR A 45 4.07 0.58 10.92
N LEU A 46 3.95 1.85 11.30
CA LEU A 46 5.10 2.65 11.70
C LEU A 46 5.81 2.07 12.93
N LYS A 47 5.05 1.64 13.96
CA LYS A 47 5.62 1.01 15.17
C LYS A 47 6.31 -0.32 14.84
N VAL A 48 5.79 -1.09 13.89
CA VAL A 48 6.46 -2.30 13.37
C VAL A 48 7.81 -1.91 12.78
N LEU A 49 7.86 -0.88 11.94
CA LEU A 49 9.07 -0.43 11.26
C LEU A 49 10.09 0.24 12.20
N GLU A 50 9.66 0.75 13.36
CA GLU A 50 10.56 1.21 14.43
C GLU A 50 11.34 0.04 15.07
N ILE A 51 10.74 -1.17 15.10
CA ILE A 51 11.37 -2.38 15.65
C ILE A 51 12.14 -3.13 14.56
N ASP A 52 11.50 -3.35 13.42
CA ASP A 52 12.09 -4.00 12.23
C ASP A 52 11.87 -3.13 10.98
N SER A 53 12.88 -2.35 10.67
CA SER A 53 12.85 -1.41 9.53
C SER A 53 12.80 -2.10 8.16
N LYS A 54 13.02 -3.43 8.11
CA LYS A 54 13.00 -4.24 6.89
C LYS A 54 11.78 -5.14 6.78
N ASP A 55 10.82 -5.01 7.68
CA ASP A 55 9.58 -5.75 7.57
C ASP A 55 8.82 -5.36 6.30
N TRP A 56 8.93 -6.21 5.29
CA TRP A 56 8.38 -5.95 3.96
C TRP A 56 6.85 -5.84 3.94
N GLN A 57 6.16 -6.55 4.84
CA GLN A 57 4.70 -6.43 4.97
C GLN A 57 4.31 -5.05 5.49
N ALA A 58 4.98 -4.60 6.55
CA ALA A 58 4.73 -3.28 7.11
C ALA A 58 5.08 -2.15 6.13
N ILE A 59 6.16 -2.29 5.35
CA ILE A 59 6.53 -1.34 4.29
C ILE A 59 5.41 -1.25 3.25
N PHE A 60 4.94 -2.40 2.74
CA PHE A 60 3.89 -2.46 1.74
C PHE A 60 2.59 -1.85 2.25
N TYR A 61 2.05 -2.35 3.37
CA TYR A 61 0.74 -1.93 3.88
C TYR A 61 0.75 -0.49 4.42
N LYS A 62 1.89 0.01 4.91
CA LYS A 62 2.05 1.45 5.20
C LYS A 62 1.81 2.29 3.94
N GLY A 63 2.38 1.90 2.81
CA GLY A 63 2.16 2.53 1.50
C GLY A 63 0.70 2.44 1.07
N MET A 64 0.08 1.27 1.19
CA MET A 64 -1.34 1.04 0.89
C MET A 64 -2.26 1.91 1.73
N CYS A 65 -2.01 2.06 3.04
CA CYS A 65 -2.77 2.97 3.91
C CYS A 65 -2.73 4.42 3.40
N GLN A 66 -1.61 4.88 2.87
CA GLN A 66 -1.53 6.20 2.26
C GLN A 66 -2.27 6.26 0.91
N GLY A 67 -2.15 5.22 0.10
CA GLY A 67 -2.86 5.10 -1.16
C GLY A 67 -4.38 5.19 -1.00
N TRP A 68 -4.96 4.50 -0.02
CA TRP A 68 -6.40 4.54 0.29
C TRP A 68 -6.91 5.92 0.73
N LYS A 69 -6.04 6.82 1.17
CA LYS A 69 -6.36 8.21 1.46
C LYS A 69 -6.39 9.11 0.22
N SER A 70 -6.28 8.54 -0.97
CA SER A 70 -6.38 9.28 -2.23
C SER A 70 -7.73 9.98 -2.36
N THR A 71 -7.66 11.25 -2.72
CA THR A 71 -8.82 12.04 -3.13
C THR A 71 -8.65 12.47 -4.59
N LEU A 72 -9.69 13.02 -5.19
CA LEU A 72 -9.60 13.56 -6.55
C LEU A 72 -8.60 14.73 -6.62
N ALA A 73 -8.60 15.60 -5.60
CA ALA A 73 -7.70 16.75 -5.54
C ALA A 73 -6.27 16.40 -5.11
N LYS A 74 -6.09 15.29 -4.38
CA LYS A 74 -4.78 14.84 -3.87
C LYS A 74 -4.65 13.33 -4.02
N PRO A 75 -4.31 12.84 -5.22
CA PRO A 75 -4.06 11.42 -5.42
C PRO A 75 -2.76 10.99 -4.70
N ARG A 76 -2.81 9.85 -4.03
CA ARG A 76 -1.69 9.29 -3.26
C ARG A 76 -1.37 7.85 -3.67
N VAL A 77 -1.85 7.42 -4.83
CA VAL A 77 -1.58 6.08 -5.38
C VAL A 77 -0.08 5.85 -5.55
N ASP A 78 0.68 6.89 -5.91
CA ASP A 78 2.14 6.81 -6.05
C ASP A 78 2.81 6.33 -4.75
N GLU A 79 2.29 6.71 -3.58
CA GLU A 79 2.83 6.29 -2.29
C GLU A 79 2.68 4.78 -2.06
N ALA A 80 1.57 4.19 -2.53
CA ALA A 80 1.37 2.75 -2.50
C ALA A 80 2.32 2.03 -3.47
N ILE A 81 2.54 2.57 -4.68
CA ILE A 81 3.48 2.02 -5.66
C ILE A 81 4.91 2.04 -5.10
N VAL A 82 5.33 3.15 -4.49
CA VAL A 82 6.65 3.25 -3.83
C VAL A 82 6.77 2.24 -2.69
N GLY A 83 5.72 2.09 -1.86
CA GLY A 83 5.67 1.08 -0.80
C GLY A 83 5.85 -0.34 -1.34
N TYR A 84 5.19 -0.66 -2.45
CA TYR A 84 5.37 -1.94 -3.14
C TYR A 84 6.81 -2.17 -3.61
N GLN A 85 7.41 -1.18 -4.28
CA GLN A 85 8.78 -1.28 -4.79
C GLN A 85 9.77 -1.52 -3.66
N GLN A 86 9.66 -0.72 -2.58
CA GLN A 86 10.51 -0.87 -1.40
C GLN A 86 10.31 -2.21 -0.70
N ALA A 87 9.07 -2.68 -0.56
CA ALA A 87 8.79 -3.98 0.05
C ALA A 87 9.45 -5.12 -0.73
N CYS A 88 9.39 -5.09 -2.06
CA CYS A 88 10.01 -6.12 -2.91
C CYS A 88 11.53 -6.25 -2.72
N GLU A 89 12.22 -5.20 -2.23
CA GLU A 89 13.65 -5.25 -1.93
C GLU A 89 13.97 -6.13 -0.71
N PHE A 90 13.00 -6.29 0.19
CA PHE A 90 13.19 -7.02 1.45
C PHE A 90 12.43 -8.36 1.51
N VAL A 91 11.56 -8.65 0.55
CA VAL A 91 10.91 -9.98 0.44
C VAL A 91 11.99 -11.03 0.17
N PRO A 92 12.04 -12.14 0.93
CA PRO A 92 12.94 -13.24 0.63
C PRO A 92 12.76 -13.77 -0.80
N SER A 93 13.88 -14.01 -1.49
CA SER A 93 13.88 -14.40 -2.92
C SER A 93 13.05 -15.66 -3.20
N GLU A 94 13.01 -16.60 -2.23
CA GLU A 94 12.31 -17.88 -2.33
C GLU A 94 10.78 -17.73 -2.40
N ILE A 95 10.24 -16.63 -1.88
CA ILE A 95 8.80 -16.36 -1.85
C ILE A 95 8.39 -15.16 -2.72
N LEU A 96 9.34 -14.43 -3.27
CA LEU A 96 9.09 -13.18 -3.99
C LEU A 96 8.08 -13.35 -5.15
N ASP A 97 8.20 -14.41 -5.93
CA ASP A 97 7.31 -14.69 -7.06
C ASP A 97 5.88 -15.07 -6.63
N LYS A 98 5.72 -15.52 -5.37
CA LYS A 98 4.40 -15.79 -4.77
C LYS A 98 3.78 -14.53 -4.18
N VAL A 99 4.61 -13.65 -3.62
CA VAL A 99 4.17 -12.42 -2.93
C VAL A 99 3.80 -11.31 -3.92
N LYS A 100 4.57 -11.15 -5.00
CA LYS A 100 4.32 -10.11 -6.02
C LYS A 100 2.88 -10.11 -6.56
N PRO A 101 2.30 -11.25 -6.99
CA PRO A 101 0.92 -11.26 -7.48
C PRO A 101 -0.11 -10.84 -6.42
N LEU A 102 0.14 -11.16 -5.13
CA LEU A 102 -0.73 -10.75 -4.02
C LEU A 102 -0.70 -9.22 -3.85
N PHE A 103 0.49 -8.64 -3.80
CA PHE A 103 0.65 -7.19 -3.71
C PHE A 103 0.07 -6.46 -4.91
N VAL A 104 0.28 -6.99 -6.11
CA VAL A 104 -0.29 -6.41 -7.34
C VAL A 104 -1.82 -6.48 -7.30
N GLY A 105 -2.40 -7.54 -6.75
CA GLY A 105 -3.85 -7.65 -6.55
C GLY A 105 -4.44 -6.54 -5.69
N GLU A 106 -3.77 -6.23 -4.58
CA GLU A 106 -4.14 -5.11 -3.68
C GLU A 106 -4.02 -3.75 -4.40
N LEU A 107 -2.91 -3.55 -5.12
CA LEU A 107 -2.67 -2.30 -5.86
C LEU A 107 -3.67 -2.10 -7.00
N VAL A 108 -4.00 -3.14 -7.75
CA VAL A 108 -5.03 -3.07 -8.80
C VAL A 108 -6.39 -2.72 -8.19
N GLY A 109 -6.72 -3.27 -7.02
CA GLY A 109 -7.93 -2.91 -6.28
C GLY A 109 -7.96 -1.44 -5.86
N LEU A 110 -6.87 -0.93 -5.31
CA LEU A 110 -6.72 0.48 -4.95
C LEU A 110 -6.85 1.42 -6.16
N ILE A 111 -6.13 1.10 -7.24
CA ILE A 111 -6.12 1.91 -8.47
C ILE A 111 -7.51 1.93 -9.08
N SER A 112 -8.21 0.78 -9.14
CA SER A 112 -9.58 0.69 -9.63
C SER A 112 -10.50 1.57 -8.82
N ALA A 113 -10.51 1.43 -7.49
CA ALA A 113 -11.37 2.22 -6.61
C ALA A 113 -11.12 3.73 -6.69
N TRP A 114 -9.89 4.15 -6.95
CA TRP A 114 -9.55 5.55 -7.18
C TRP A 114 -10.01 6.01 -8.56
N PHE A 115 -9.77 5.21 -9.62
CA PHE A 115 -10.15 5.54 -10.98
C PHE A 115 -11.67 5.61 -11.14
N ASP A 116 -12.42 4.71 -10.51
CA ASP A 116 -13.90 4.75 -10.51
C ASP A 116 -14.44 6.08 -9.99
N LYS A 117 -13.81 6.67 -8.96
CA LYS A 117 -14.19 8.01 -8.45
C LYS A 117 -13.90 9.11 -9.47
N VAL A 118 -12.82 8.99 -10.24
CA VAL A 118 -12.46 9.94 -11.30
C VAL A 118 -13.45 9.84 -12.46
N GLN A 119 -13.79 8.62 -12.88
CA GLN A 119 -14.79 8.37 -13.91
C GLN A 119 -16.16 8.91 -13.50
N GLN A 120 -16.59 8.62 -12.27
CA GLN A 120 -17.87 9.11 -11.75
C GLN A 120 -17.95 10.64 -11.82
N ARG A 121 -16.88 11.33 -11.36
CA ARG A 121 -16.81 12.79 -11.47
C ARG A 121 -16.93 13.27 -12.92
N TYR A 122 -16.26 12.58 -13.85
CA TYR A 122 -16.33 12.94 -15.27
C TYR A 122 -17.77 12.80 -15.79
N TYR A 123 -18.45 11.69 -15.49
CA TYR A 123 -19.83 11.46 -15.93
C TYR A 123 -20.83 12.41 -15.27
N ASP A 124 -20.67 12.71 -13.99
CA ASP A 124 -21.57 13.64 -13.28
C ASP A 124 -21.54 15.06 -13.86
N VAL A 125 -20.47 15.44 -14.55
CA VAL A 125 -20.28 16.77 -15.13
C VAL A 125 -20.53 16.78 -16.64
N GLN A 126 -20.57 15.62 -17.29
CA GLN A 126 -20.78 15.50 -18.75
C GLN A 126 -22.10 16.14 -19.22
N ASP A 127 -23.15 16.11 -18.39
CA ASP A 127 -24.46 16.74 -18.67
C ASP A 127 -24.43 18.27 -18.58
N TRP A 128 -23.36 18.88 -18.06
CA TRP A 128 -23.21 20.33 -17.87
C TRP A 128 -22.41 21.01 -18.99
N TYR A 129 -22.63 20.66 -20.24
CA TYR A 129 -22.15 21.33 -21.46
C TYR A 129 -20.69 21.82 -21.54
N SER A 130 -20.08 21.56 -22.65
CA SER A 130 -18.93 22.19 -23.40
C SER A 130 -17.93 23.13 -22.68
N SER A 131 -18.20 23.57 -21.48
CA SER A 131 -17.31 24.42 -20.67
C SER A 131 -16.31 23.63 -19.81
N ASN A 132 -16.40 22.29 -19.78
CA ASN A 132 -15.59 21.46 -18.87
C ASN A 132 -14.49 20.70 -19.59
N ILE A 133 -13.87 21.33 -20.58
CA ILE A 133 -12.73 20.76 -21.30
C ILE A 133 -11.57 20.41 -20.34
N ASP A 134 -11.39 21.17 -19.27
CA ASP A 134 -10.38 20.93 -18.24
C ASP A 134 -10.64 19.60 -17.51
N ILE A 135 -11.89 19.28 -17.19
CA ILE A 135 -12.26 18.00 -16.54
C ILE A 135 -11.99 16.83 -17.48
N PHE A 136 -12.22 17.00 -18.77
CA PHE A 136 -11.88 15.98 -19.77
C PHE A 136 -10.37 15.75 -19.86
N TRP A 137 -9.57 16.81 -19.88
CA TRP A 137 -8.11 16.69 -19.88
C TRP A 137 -7.57 16.09 -18.56
N ASP A 138 -8.15 16.46 -17.42
CA ASP A 138 -7.86 15.86 -16.13
C ASP A 138 -8.16 14.35 -16.15
N TYR A 139 -9.32 13.96 -16.68
CA TYR A 139 -9.70 12.55 -16.81
C TYR A 139 -8.70 11.78 -17.69
N LEU A 140 -8.37 12.30 -18.87
CA LEU A 140 -7.39 11.66 -19.77
C LEU A 140 -6.01 11.53 -19.10
N GLY A 141 -5.54 12.56 -18.40
CA GLY A 141 -4.26 12.52 -17.67
C GLY A 141 -4.25 11.44 -16.58
N VAL A 142 -5.38 11.23 -15.89
CA VAL A 142 -5.52 10.15 -14.92
C VAL A 142 -5.58 8.79 -15.61
N ALA A 143 -6.32 8.64 -16.69
CA ALA A 143 -6.39 7.39 -17.45
C ALA A 143 -5.00 6.96 -17.97
N GLU A 144 -4.24 7.88 -18.56
CA GLU A 144 -2.85 7.61 -18.94
C GLU A 144 -1.97 7.19 -17.76
N LYS A 145 -2.18 7.80 -16.59
CA LYS A 145 -1.44 7.44 -15.38
C LYS A 145 -1.80 6.04 -14.90
N VAL A 146 -3.06 5.66 -14.95
CA VAL A 146 -3.54 4.31 -14.65
C VAL A 146 -2.90 3.29 -15.59
N ILE A 147 -2.88 3.55 -16.90
CA ILE A 147 -2.23 2.67 -17.88
C ILE A 147 -0.75 2.48 -17.54
N ARG A 148 -0.03 3.56 -17.23
CA ARG A 148 1.38 3.46 -16.81
C ARG A 148 1.58 2.60 -15.57
N TYR A 149 0.70 2.69 -14.56
CA TYR A 149 0.78 1.81 -13.40
C TYR A 149 0.52 0.34 -13.77
N LEU A 150 -0.46 0.09 -14.62
CA LEU A 150 -0.77 -1.26 -15.09
C LEU A 150 0.37 -1.87 -15.90
N ASP A 151 1.05 -1.08 -16.72
CA ASP A 151 2.22 -1.54 -17.49
C ASP A 151 3.36 -2.01 -16.59
N LEU A 152 3.54 -1.42 -15.39
CA LEU A 152 4.51 -1.90 -14.40
C LEU A 152 4.20 -3.33 -13.91
N PHE A 153 2.92 -3.71 -13.89
CA PHE A 153 2.47 -4.99 -13.34
C PHE A 153 2.21 -6.05 -14.40
N LYS A 154 2.21 -5.68 -15.68
CA LYS A 154 1.82 -6.54 -16.80
C LYS A 154 2.50 -7.91 -16.78
N SER A 155 3.82 -7.96 -16.61
CA SER A 155 4.56 -9.22 -16.60
C SER A 155 4.19 -10.10 -15.39
N ILE A 156 3.94 -9.48 -14.23
CA ILE A 156 3.56 -10.19 -13.00
C ILE A 156 2.17 -10.81 -13.15
N VAL A 157 1.23 -10.05 -13.71
CA VAL A 157 -0.15 -10.50 -13.94
C VAL A 157 -0.17 -11.64 -14.96
N LEU A 158 0.54 -11.51 -16.09
CA LEU A 158 0.57 -12.53 -17.15
C LEU A 158 1.24 -13.82 -16.71
N ASN A 159 2.19 -13.77 -15.78
CA ASN A 159 2.86 -14.94 -15.22
C ASN A 159 2.16 -15.49 -13.97
N SER A 160 1.09 -14.84 -13.48
CA SER A 160 0.36 -15.32 -12.33
C SER A 160 -0.67 -16.39 -12.73
N GLU A 161 -0.89 -17.37 -11.86
CA GLU A 161 -1.94 -18.39 -12.05
C GLU A 161 -3.33 -17.86 -11.60
N SER A 162 -3.41 -16.61 -11.11
CA SER A 162 -4.64 -16.02 -10.59
C SER A 162 -5.53 -15.47 -11.71
N THR A 163 -6.53 -16.25 -12.10
CA THR A 163 -7.56 -15.80 -13.07
C THR A 163 -8.33 -14.57 -12.59
N GLY A 164 -8.54 -14.45 -11.26
CA GLY A 164 -9.20 -13.28 -10.65
C GLY A 164 -8.37 -12.00 -10.81
N LEU A 165 -7.06 -12.08 -10.63
CA LEU A 165 -6.16 -10.96 -10.83
C LEU A 165 -6.13 -10.56 -12.31
N MET A 166 -6.00 -11.51 -13.23
CA MET A 166 -6.01 -11.24 -14.67
C MET A 166 -7.31 -10.55 -15.11
N LYS A 167 -8.45 -11.00 -14.60
CA LYS A 167 -9.75 -10.41 -14.90
C LYS A 167 -9.83 -8.95 -14.43
N LYS A 168 -9.55 -8.69 -13.16
CA LYS A 168 -9.58 -7.32 -12.59
C LYS A 168 -8.62 -6.38 -13.31
N TYR A 169 -7.40 -6.85 -13.58
CA TYR A 169 -6.41 -6.09 -14.34
C TYR A 169 -6.90 -5.76 -15.75
N GLY A 170 -7.45 -6.75 -16.47
CA GLY A 170 -7.97 -6.57 -17.82
C GLY A 170 -9.15 -5.59 -17.88
N GLU A 171 -10.10 -5.69 -16.95
CA GLU A 171 -11.22 -4.77 -16.81
C GLU A 171 -10.74 -3.34 -16.59
N LEU A 172 -9.82 -3.13 -15.65
CA LEU A 172 -9.27 -1.80 -15.36
C LEU A 172 -8.47 -1.25 -16.54
N TYR A 173 -7.69 -2.08 -17.24
CA TYR A 173 -6.94 -1.67 -18.41
C TYR A 173 -7.88 -1.23 -19.55
N CYS A 174 -8.93 -2.01 -19.82
CA CYS A 174 -9.94 -1.64 -20.80
C CYS A 174 -10.64 -0.32 -20.43
N ASN A 175 -11.06 -0.18 -19.17
CA ASN A 175 -11.73 1.04 -18.71
C ASN A 175 -10.84 2.29 -18.83
N ALA A 176 -9.53 2.16 -18.70
CA ALA A 176 -8.59 3.27 -18.86
C ALA A 176 -8.26 3.60 -20.33
N CYS A 177 -8.52 2.67 -21.27
CA CYS A 177 -8.29 2.86 -22.71
C CYS A 177 -9.50 3.45 -23.44
N TYR A 178 -10.70 3.38 -22.88
CA TYR A 178 -11.96 3.84 -23.48
C TYR A 178 -12.54 5.04 -22.73
#